data_7356949210a897be25bd41b18a4ba7f8
#
_entry.id   7356949210a897be25bd41b18a4ba7f8
#
_cell.length_a   1.000
_cell.length_b   1.000
_cell.length_c   1.000
_cell.angle_alpha   90.00
_cell.angle_beta   90.00
_cell.angle_gamma   90.00
#
_symmetry.space_group_name_H-M   'P 1'
#
loop_
_entity.id
_entity.type
_entity.pdbx_description
1 polymer ?
#
loop_
_entity_poly.entity_id
_entity_poly.type
_entity_poly.pdbx_seq_one_letter_code
_entity_poly.pdbx_strand_id
1 'polypeptide(L)'
;MDGGLKYLISTLIIFKSILLTGCFGISEKDNYSNMETVANVDIERFMGDWYVIGNIPTFIEKGATNAIESYKLGANGRIETTFTFFKDSPNGEKKTYRPTGFIKNKETNAEWRMQFLWPFKMPFLIIDLDDDYSYTVIGIPSRKHVWIM
;
A
#
# COMPACT_ATOMS: atom_id res chain seq x y z
N MET A 1 -33.08 43.60 38.73
CA MET A 1 -31.74 43.32 38.17
C MET A 1 -31.52 41.80 38.12
N ASP A 2 -32.28 41.02 37.31
CA ASP A 2 -32.17 39.56 37.29
C ASP A 2 -32.34 38.97 35.87
N GLY A 3 -31.79 39.62 34.85
CA GLY A 3 -31.91 39.18 33.46
C GLY A 3 -30.65 38.53 32.84
N GLY A 4 -29.50 38.66 33.51
CA GLY A 4 -28.21 38.27 32.88
C GLY A 4 -27.75 36.83 33.11
N LEU A 5 -28.27 36.15 34.09
CA LEU A 5 -27.74 34.82 34.49
C LEU A 5 -28.40 33.66 33.77
N LYS A 6 -29.58 33.85 33.22
CA LYS A 6 -30.31 32.76 32.50
C LYS A 6 -29.78 32.49 31.07
N TYR A 7 -29.15 33.46 30.43
CA TYR A 7 -28.60 33.30 29.07
C TYR A 7 -27.21 32.66 29.05
N LEU A 8 -26.44 32.75 30.14
CA LEU A 8 -25.13 32.11 30.25
C LEU A 8 -25.18 30.60 30.43
N ILE A 9 -26.28 30.07 31.00
CA ILE A 9 -26.45 28.64 31.21
C ILE A 9 -26.97 27.94 29.94
N SER A 10 -27.75 28.64 29.11
CA SER A 10 -28.30 28.11 27.87
C SER A 10 -27.24 27.95 26.77
N THR A 11 -26.20 28.80 26.74
CA THR A 11 -25.15 28.75 25.73
C THR A 11 -24.09 27.66 26.01
N LEU A 12 -23.97 27.23 27.28
CA LEU A 12 -22.99 26.20 27.66
C LEU A 12 -23.47 24.77 27.42
N ILE A 13 -24.77 24.57 27.24
CA ILE A 13 -25.37 23.23 27.00
C ILE A 13 -25.33 22.87 25.51
N ILE A 14 -25.32 23.84 24.61
CA ILE A 14 -25.30 23.60 23.14
C ILE A 14 -23.90 23.23 22.65
N PHE A 15 -22.82 23.54 23.37
CA PHE A 15 -21.46 23.23 22.94
C PHE A 15 -20.98 21.82 23.35
N LYS A 16 -21.75 21.10 24.17
CA LYS A 16 -21.40 19.72 24.60
C LYS A 16 -22.00 18.61 23.74
N SER A 17 -22.85 18.93 22.77
CA SER A 17 -23.54 17.92 21.93
C SER A 17 -22.92 17.65 20.57
N ILE A 18 -21.78 18.28 20.22
CA ILE A 18 -21.16 18.16 18.89
C ILE A 18 -19.91 17.25 18.89
N LEU A 19 -19.54 16.66 20.04
CA LEU A 19 -18.33 15.84 20.16
C LEU A 19 -18.57 14.31 20.17
N LEU A 20 -19.75 13.84 19.76
CA LEU A 20 -20.07 12.40 19.80
C LEU A 20 -20.66 11.87 18.47
N THR A 21 -20.14 12.34 17.33
CA THR A 21 -20.46 11.66 16.05
C THR A 21 -19.23 11.69 15.17
N GLY A 22 -18.53 10.59 15.12
CA GLY A 22 -17.45 10.51 14.16
C GLY A 22 -16.43 9.41 14.34
N CYS A 23 -16.76 8.27 14.92
CA CYS A 23 -16.12 7.03 14.51
C CYS A 23 -16.75 6.60 13.18
N PHE A 24 -16.48 7.34 12.12
CA PHE A 24 -16.58 6.78 10.77
C PHE A 24 -15.38 5.84 10.62
N GLY A 25 -15.51 4.64 11.18
CA GLY A 25 -14.73 3.51 10.74
C GLY A 25 -15.10 3.28 9.28
N ILE A 26 -14.33 3.82 8.36
CA ILE A 26 -14.28 3.33 6.99
C ILE A 26 -13.67 1.94 7.12
N SER A 27 -14.52 0.97 7.41
CA SER A 27 -14.24 -0.43 7.12
C SER A 27 -14.23 -0.50 5.60
N GLU A 28 -13.08 -0.25 5.02
CA GLU A 28 -12.81 -0.64 3.64
C GLU A 28 -12.93 -2.16 3.65
N LYS A 29 -14.12 -2.63 3.31
CA LYS A 29 -14.41 -4.04 3.10
C LYS A 29 -13.64 -4.38 1.83
N ASP A 30 -12.37 -4.74 2.02
CA ASP A 30 -11.47 -5.17 0.98
C ASP A 30 -12.11 -6.35 0.24
N ASN A 31 -12.87 -6.04 -0.81
CA ASN A 31 -13.49 -7.05 -1.65
C ASN A 31 -12.44 -7.64 -2.61
N TYR A 32 -11.45 -8.37 -2.02
CA TYR A 32 -10.43 -9.10 -2.78
C TYR A 32 -10.93 -10.42 -3.38
N SER A 33 -12.23 -10.68 -3.32
CA SER A 33 -12.85 -11.97 -3.61
C SER A 33 -12.69 -12.45 -5.06
N ASN A 34 -12.06 -11.67 -5.96
CA ASN A 34 -12.01 -11.98 -7.39
C ASN A 34 -10.60 -11.94 -8.01
N MET A 35 -9.53 -11.88 -7.21
CA MET A 35 -8.17 -12.00 -7.72
C MET A 35 -7.44 -13.09 -6.94
N GLU A 36 -7.21 -14.22 -7.61
CA GLU A 36 -6.46 -15.34 -7.04
C GLU A 36 -4.99 -14.97 -6.93
N THR A 37 -4.35 -15.42 -5.86
CA THR A 37 -2.90 -15.33 -5.65
C THR A 37 -2.28 -16.70 -5.87
N VAL A 38 -0.95 -16.74 -6.01
CA VAL A 38 -0.22 -18.00 -5.96
C VAL A 38 -0.45 -18.71 -4.62
N ALA A 39 -0.35 -20.03 -4.64
CA ALA A 39 -0.67 -20.87 -3.48
C ALA A 39 0.31 -20.66 -2.30
N ASN A 40 1.57 -20.36 -2.59
CA ASN A 40 2.59 -20.12 -1.57
C ASN A 40 3.75 -19.29 -2.11
N VAL A 41 4.33 -18.46 -1.25
CA VAL A 41 5.55 -17.69 -1.53
C VAL A 41 6.57 -17.96 -0.43
N ASP A 42 7.74 -18.47 -0.80
CA ASP A 42 8.91 -18.48 0.06
C ASP A 42 9.45 -17.05 0.16
N ILE A 43 9.26 -16.44 1.32
CA ILE A 43 9.61 -15.03 1.53
C ILE A 43 11.11 -14.79 1.37
N GLU A 44 11.95 -15.70 1.82
CA GLU A 44 13.41 -15.52 1.73
C GLU A 44 13.89 -15.56 0.28
N ARG A 45 13.32 -16.46 -0.53
CA ARG A 45 13.60 -16.53 -1.96
C ARG A 45 13.04 -15.33 -2.74
N PHE A 46 11.94 -14.73 -2.26
CA PHE A 46 11.33 -13.56 -2.91
C PHE A 46 12.12 -12.26 -2.65
N MET A 47 12.99 -12.24 -1.64
CA MET A 47 13.83 -11.06 -1.36
C MET A 47 14.88 -10.86 -2.45
N GLY A 48 15.33 -9.61 -2.61
CA GLY A 48 16.29 -9.20 -3.63
C GLY A 48 15.70 -8.19 -4.60
N ASP A 49 16.30 -8.08 -5.77
CA ASP A 49 15.98 -7.08 -6.78
C ASP A 49 15.09 -7.67 -7.87
N TRP A 50 13.97 -7.00 -8.13
CA TRP A 50 13.03 -7.31 -9.18
C TRP A 50 13.00 -6.18 -10.20
N TYR A 51 13.32 -6.49 -11.45
CA TYR A 51 13.34 -5.53 -12.55
C TYR A 51 11.95 -5.44 -13.18
N VAL A 52 11.33 -4.26 -13.17
CA VAL A 52 10.03 -4.05 -13.79
C VAL A 52 10.19 -4.05 -15.31
N ILE A 53 9.71 -5.11 -15.96
CA ILE A 53 9.77 -5.27 -17.42
C ILE A 53 8.50 -4.83 -18.12
N GLY A 54 7.39 -4.72 -17.39
CA GLY A 54 6.11 -4.21 -17.90
C GLY A 54 5.18 -3.81 -16.77
N ASN A 55 4.42 -2.73 -16.93
CA ASN A 55 3.44 -2.34 -15.93
C ASN A 55 2.28 -1.51 -16.51
N ILE A 56 1.15 -1.51 -15.79
CA ILE A 56 0.15 -0.46 -15.88
C ILE A 56 0.43 0.49 -14.71
N PRO A 57 1.07 1.64 -14.95
CA PRO A 57 1.69 2.43 -13.89
C PRO A 57 0.67 3.16 -13.01
N THR A 58 1.04 3.38 -11.76
CA THR A 58 0.40 4.37 -10.89
C THR A 58 0.81 5.79 -11.31
N PHE A 59 0.20 6.80 -10.68
CA PHE A 59 0.57 8.20 -10.95
C PHE A 59 2.02 8.52 -10.55
N ILE A 60 2.59 7.81 -9.55
CA ILE A 60 3.99 7.95 -9.11
C ILE A 60 4.96 7.45 -10.19
N GLU A 61 4.57 6.39 -10.89
CA GLU A 61 5.43 5.66 -11.85
C GLU A 61 5.30 6.18 -13.28
N LYS A 62 4.40 7.14 -13.53
CA LYS A 62 4.20 7.67 -14.88
C LYS A 62 5.52 8.22 -15.44
N GLY A 63 5.97 7.66 -16.56
CA GLY A 63 7.26 7.97 -17.17
C GLY A 63 8.48 7.31 -16.49
N ALA A 64 8.26 6.28 -15.64
CA ALA A 64 9.36 5.51 -15.07
C ALA A 64 10.06 4.67 -16.14
N THR A 65 11.38 4.68 -16.12
CA THR A 65 12.23 3.82 -16.94
C THR A 65 13.26 3.11 -16.07
N ASN A 66 13.67 1.89 -16.44
CA ASN A 66 14.61 1.06 -15.67
C ASN A 66 14.23 0.96 -14.19
N ALA A 67 12.96 0.65 -13.94
CA ALA A 67 12.43 0.55 -12.58
C ALA A 67 12.88 -0.76 -11.93
N ILE A 68 13.29 -0.67 -10.67
CA ILE A 68 13.71 -1.79 -9.83
C ILE A 68 13.01 -1.70 -8.49
N GLU A 69 12.43 -2.80 -8.05
CA GLU A 69 11.92 -3.00 -6.70
C GLU A 69 12.84 -3.95 -5.93
N SER A 70 13.48 -3.46 -4.88
CA SER A 70 14.34 -4.24 -4.00
C SER A 70 13.61 -4.54 -2.69
N TYR A 71 13.50 -5.82 -2.34
CA TYR A 71 12.84 -6.28 -1.12
C TYR A 71 13.83 -6.88 -0.14
N LYS A 72 13.64 -6.59 1.15
CA LYS A 72 14.42 -7.15 2.24
C LYS A 72 13.50 -7.46 3.42
N LEU A 73 13.63 -8.65 3.98
CA LEU A 73 12.92 -9.02 5.21
C LEU A 73 13.58 -8.32 6.41
N GLY A 74 12.83 -7.43 7.04
CA GLY A 74 13.25 -6.73 8.25
C GLY A 74 13.05 -7.60 9.51
N ALA A 75 13.79 -7.30 10.59
CA ALA A 75 13.76 -8.03 11.84
C ALA A 75 12.38 -8.09 12.52
N ASN A 76 11.47 -7.19 12.17
CA ASN A 76 10.09 -7.12 12.69
C ASN A 76 9.07 -7.85 11.79
N GLY A 77 9.53 -8.62 10.80
CA GLY A 77 8.70 -9.35 9.84
C GLY A 77 8.01 -8.46 8.79
N ARG A 78 8.43 -7.20 8.67
CA ARG A 78 8.00 -6.30 7.59
C ARG A 78 8.94 -6.42 6.41
N ILE A 79 8.45 -6.10 5.22
CA ILE A 79 9.26 -6.04 4.02
C ILE A 79 9.76 -4.59 3.82
N GLU A 80 11.04 -4.40 4.03
CA GLU A 80 11.73 -3.16 3.68
C GLU A 80 11.86 -3.11 2.17
N THR A 81 11.25 -2.11 1.55
CA THR A 81 11.23 -1.99 0.09
C THR A 81 11.98 -0.73 -0.35
N THR A 82 12.75 -0.85 -1.41
CA THR A 82 13.33 0.29 -2.11
C THR A 82 12.91 0.23 -3.58
N PHE A 83 12.11 1.18 -4.01
CA PHE A 83 11.68 1.33 -5.38
C PHE A 83 12.46 2.46 -6.05
N THR A 84 13.17 2.16 -7.14
CA THR A 84 13.97 3.13 -7.89
C THR A 84 13.62 3.10 -9.36
N PHE A 85 13.67 4.27 -10.01
CA PHE A 85 13.54 4.39 -11.46
C PHE A 85 14.15 5.71 -11.95
N PHE A 86 14.33 5.85 -13.25
CA PHE A 86 14.67 7.10 -13.90
C PHE A 86 13.44 7.71 -14.56
N LYS A 87 13.25 9.02 -14.36
CA LYS A 87 12.07 9.75 -14.84
C LYS A 87 12.21 10.11 -16.32
N ASP A 88 11.21 9.74 -17.12
CA ASP A 88 11.00 10.07 -18.52
C ASP A 88 12.08 9.58 -19.52
N SER A 89 13.23 9.14 -19.06
CA SER A 89 14.28 8.52 -19.89
C SER A 89 15.28 7.71 -19.05
N PRO A 90 16.03 6.76 -19.63
CA PRO A 90 17.06 6.01 -18.91
C PRO A 90 18.18 6.87 -18.29
N ASN A 91 18.36 8.10 -18.79
CA ASN A 91 19.32 9.08 -18.27
C ASN A 91 18.64 10.22 -17.49
N GLY A 92 17.36 10.09 -17.19
CA GLY A 92 16.56 11.06 -16.46
C GLY A 92 16.93 11.17 -14.99
N GLU A 93 16.17 11.96 -14.25
CA GLU A 93 16.35 12.08 -12.80
C GLU A 93 16.02 10.76 -12.10
N LYS A 94 16.95 10.26 -11.28
CA LYS A 94 16.71 9.08 -10.45
C LYS A 94 15.74 9.40 -9.32
N LYS A 95 14.63 8.68 -9.27
CA LYS A 95 13.67 8.72 -8.18
C LYS A 95 13.85 7.50 -7.27
N THR A 96 13.67 7.69 -5.97
CA THR A 96 13.74 6.61 -4.97
C THR A 96 12.63 6.76 -3.96
N TYR A 97 11.87 5.70 -3.76
CA TYR A 97 10.84 5.57 -2.73
C TYR A 97 11.19 4.41 -1.80
N ARG A 98 10.74 4.49 -0.54
CA ARG A 98 10.97 3.45 0.46
C ARG A 98 9.67 3.07 1.16
N PRO A 99 8.75 2.41 0.44
CA PRO A 99 7.54 1.90 1.06
C PRO A 99 7.86 0.74 2.02
N THR A 100 6.93 0.47 2.93
CA THR A 100 7.02 -0.69 3.81
C THR A 100 5.94 -1.70 3.42
N GLY A 101 6.34 -2.95 3.18
CA GLY A 101 5.44 -4.07 2.95
C GLY A 101 5.02 -4.76 4.27
N PHE A 102 3.76 -5.14 4.33
CA PHE A 102 3.17 -5.89 5.44
C PHE A 102 2.51 -7.15 4.87
N ILE A 103 3.02 -8.32 5.23
CA ILE A 103 2.39 -9.59 4.84
C ILE A 103 1.06 -9.70 5.56
N LYS A 104 -0.03 -9.78 4.81
CA LYS A 104 -1.40 -9.88 5.35
C LYS A 104 -1.82 -11.34 5.54
N ASN A 105 -1.59 -12.17 4.53
CA ASN A 105 -1.85 -13.59 4.60
C ASN A 105 -0.53 -14.33 4.85
N LYS A 106 -0.38 -14.86 6.07
CA LYS A 106 0.84 -15.58 6.50
C LYS A 106 0.82 -17.06 6.15
N GLU A 107 -0.30 -17.60 5.66
CA GLU A 107 -0.40 -18.98 5.21
C GLU A 107 0.21 -19.14 3.81
N THR A 108 -0.13 -18.22 2.92
CA THR A 108 0.39 -18.23 1.53
C THR A 108 1.56 -17.28 1.32
N ASN A 109 1.70 -16.25 2.15
CA ASN A 109 2.62 -15.11 1.99
C ASN A 109 2.43 -14.33 0.67
N ALA A 110 1.33 -14.53 -0.05
CA ALA A 110 1.09 -13.95 -1.37
C ALA A 110 0.28 -12.66 -1.34
N GLU A 111 -0.30 -12.31 -0.18
CA GLU A 111 -1.03 -11.06 0.01
C GLU A 111 -0.27 -10.12 0.92
N TRP A 112 0.10 -8.95 0.39
CA TRP A 112 0.74 -7.89 1.16
C TRP A 112 -0.05 -6.60 1.12
N ARG A 113 0.36 -5.65 1.97
CA ARG A 113 -0.03 -4.25 1.95
C ARG A 113 1.20 -3.38 1.85
N MET A 114 1.30 -2.57 0.82
CA MET A 114 2.41 -1.63 0.63
C MET A 114 2.03 -0.26 1.13
N GLN A 115 2.85 0.32 2.00
CA GLN A 115 2.65 1.64 2.59
C GLN A 115 3.69 2.62 2.08
N PHE A 116 3.30 3.47 1.13
CA PHE A 116 4.10 4.58 0.62
C PHE A 116 4.00 5.82 1.50
N LEU A 117 2.81 6.07 2.04
CA LEU A 117 2.52 7.22 2.89
C LEU A 117 1.60 6.78 4.04
N TRP A 118 2.01 7.06 5.27
CA TRP A 118 1.17 6.80 6.45
C TRP A 118 -0.10 7.67 6.43
N PRO A 119 -1.29 7.16 6.79
CA PRO A 119 -1.58 5.78 7.23
C PRO A 119 -2.00 4.82 6.11
N PHE A 120 -1.93 5.24 4.86
CA PHE A 120 -2.52 4.53 3.72
C PHE A 120 -1.69 3.31 3.32
N LYS A 121 -2.37 2.17 3.16
CA LYS A 121 -1.78 0.91 2.71
C LYS A 121 -2.51 0.41 1.49
N MET A 122 -1.79 0.17 0.41
CA MET A 122 -2.32 -0.34 -0.86
C MET A 122 -2.18 -1.86 -0.94
N PRO A 123 -3.13 -2.57 -1.55
CA PRO A 123 -2.99 -3.98 -1.83
C PRO A 123 -1.82 -4.25 -2.76
N PHE A 124 -1.17 -5.40 -2.53
CA PHE A 124 -0.10 -5.93 -3.34
C PHE A 124 -0.25 -7.45 -3.33
N LEU A 125 -0.69 -8.01 -4.45
CA LEU A 125 -1.02 -9.42 -4.58
C LEU A 125 -0.04 -10.08 -5.55
N ILE A 126 0.64 -11.12 -5.10
CA ILE A 126 1.48 -11.95 -5.96
C ILE A 126 0.54 -12.93 -6.65
N ILE A 127 0.22 -12.66 -7.92
CA ILE A 127 -0.79 -13.39 -8.69
C ILE A 127 -0.19 -14.42 -9.62
N ASP A 128 1.10 -14.29 -9.91
CA ASP A 128 1.89 -15.28 -10.62
C ASP A 128 3.34 -15.22 -10.15
N LEU A 129 4.00 -16.39 -10.09
CA LEU A 129 5.38 -16.52 -9.64
C LEU A 129 5.96 -17.79 -10.22
N ASP A 130 7.06 -17.67 -10.91
CA ASP A 130 7.81 -18.80 -11.44
C ASP A 130 8.46 -19.64 -10.32
N ASP A 131 8.52 -20.94 -10.51
CA ASP A 131 9.09 -21.88 -9.54
C ASP A 131 10.56 -21.57 -9.19
N ASP A 132 11.30 -21.04 -10.16
CA ASP A 132 12.69 -20.64 -9.99
C ASP A 132 12.83 -19.19 -9.48
N TYR A 133 11.72 -18.47 -9.29
CA TYR A 133 11.70 -17.04 -8.91
C TYR A 133 12.40 -16.15 -9.95
N SER A 134 12.29 -16.52 -11.22
CA SER A 134 12.87 -15.77 -12.33
C SER A 134 11.96 -14.64 -12.83
N TYR A 135 10.65 -14.77 -12.64
CA TYR A 135 9.67 -13.72 -12.87
C TYR A 135 8.51 -13.78 -11.86
N THR A 136 7.82 -12.66 -11.70
CA THR A 136 6.59 -12.57 -10.92
C THR A 136 5.63 -11.55 -11.52
N VAL A 137 4.34 -11.73 -11.27
CA VAL A 137 3.30 -10.77 -11.62
C VAL A 137 2.60 -10.30 -10.35
N ILE A 138 2.61 -8.99 -10.16
CA ILE A 138 1.93 -8.33 -9.05
C ILE A 138 0.68 -7.64 -9.56
N GLY A 139 -0.42 -7.85 -8.87
CA GLY A 139 -1.70 -7.22 -9.17
C GLY A 139 -2.32 -6.51 -7.98
N ILE A 140 -3.36 -5.71 -8.26
CA ILE A 140 -4.24 -5.15 -7.25
C ILE A 140 -5.69 -5.53 -7.56
N PRO A 141 -6.58 -5.68 -6.56
CA PRO A 141 -7.97 -6.15 -6.76
C PRO A 141 -8.77 -5.32 -7.75
N SER A 142 -8.51 -4.03 -7.85
CA SER A 142 -9.18 -3.15 -8.80
C SER A 142 -8.79 -3.41 -10.26
N ARG A 143 -7.74 -4.22 -10.52
CA ARG A 143 -7.17 -4.52 -11.85
C ARG A 143 -6.71 -3.30 -12.64
N LYS A 144 -6.57 -2.14 -11.97
CA LYS A 144 -6.13 -0.89 -12.60
C LYS A 144 -4.61 -0.80 -12.74
N HIS A 145 -3.87 -1.57 -11.95
CA HIS A 145 -2.42 -1.61 -11.96
C HIS A 145 -1.92 -3.04 -11.91
N VAL A 146 -0.84 -3.29 -12.59
CA VAL A 146 -0.14 -4.57 -12.65
C VAL A 146 1.35 -4.30 -12.87
N TRP A 147 2.20 -5.17 -12.34
CA TRP A 147 3.65 -5.15 -12.56
C TRP A 147 4.11 -6.55 -12.94
N ILE A 148 4.87 -6.64 -14.01
CA ILE A 148 5.58 -7.84 -14.44
C ILE A 148 7.06 -7.58 -14.16
N MET A 149 7.66 -8.43 -13.37
CA MET A 149 9.02 -8.23 -12.89
C MET A 149 9.88 -9.49 -13.08
#